data_a068b546aca8064de8cf9dcc118ec6fa
#
_entry.id   a068b546aca8064de8cf9dcc118ec6fa
#
_cell.length_a   1.000
_cell.length_b   1.000
_cell.length_c   1.000
_cell.angle_alpha   90.00
_cell.angle_beta   90.00
_cell.angle_gamma   90.00
#
_symmetry.space_group_name_H-M   'P 1'
#
loop_
_entity.id
_entity.type
_entity.pdbx_description
1 polymer ?
#
loop_
_entity_poly.entity_id
_entity_poly.type
_entity_poly.pdbx_seq_one_letter_code
_entity_poly.pdbx_strand_id
1 'polypeptide(L)'
;MKKSSILRLVMAVALLLTVNTNALGDNLRLGGSIVGKIESNGDVRIGGSIVGRFEANGDIRVGGSIQGRIEKNGDIRKNGTIIGRVEQNNDIRINGSIVGRVEKNGDIRKNGSIIGRAEQMTDVRRVAVMYFFPFFNLR
;
A
#
# COMPACT_ATOMS: atom_id res chain seq x y z
N MET A 1 15.80 36.46 21.09
CA MET A 1 16.63 35.27 21.15
C MET A 1 15.96 34.09 21.84
N LYS A 2 15.37 34.28 23.03
CA LYS A 2 14.67 33.20 23.75
C LYS A 2 13.47 32.64 22.97
N LYS A 3 12.72 33.48 22.23
CA LYS A 3 11.57 33.05 21.43
C LYS A 3 11.96 32.15 20.27
N SER A 4 13.10 32.40 19.60
CA SER A 4 13.53 31.57 18.48
C SER A 4 14.01 30.19 18.92
N SER A 5 14.61 30.08 20.11
CA SER A 5 15.02 28.77 20.65
C SER A 5 13.82 27.91 21.03
N ILE A 6 12.79 28.50 21.62
CA ILE A 6 11.54 27.80 21.96
C ILE A 6 10.82 27.33 20.69
N LEU A 7 10.79 28.18 19.67
CA LEU A 7 10.16 27.85 18.41
C LEU A 7 10.85 26.67 17.72
N ARG A 8 12.18 26.64 17.73
CA ARG A 8 12.95 25.53 17.18
C ARG A 8 12.68 24.21 17.89
N LEU A 9 12.55 24.25 19.21
CA LEU A 9 12.25 23.06 20.01
C LEU A 9 10.87 22.49 19.65
N VAL A 10 9.87 23.36 19.52
CA VAL A 10 8.51 22.94 19.15
C VAL A 10 8.49 22.31 17.76
N MET A 11 9.21 22.88 16.79
CA MET A 11 9.31 22.33 15.45
C MET A 11 9.99 20.95 15.43
N ALA A 12 11.04 20.77 16.23
CA ALA A 12 11.72 19.48 16.34
C ALA A 12 10.80 18.38 16.90
N VAL A 13 10.00 18.70 17.91
CA VAL A 13 9.04 17.76 18.48
C VAL A 13 7.95 17.39 17.47
N ALA A 14 7.42 18.37 16.73
CA ALA A 14 6.43 18.11 15.69
C ALA A 14 6.97 17.21 14.59
N LEU A 15 8.22 17.41 14.18
CA LEU A 15 8.88 16.59 13.18
C LEU A 15 9.04 15.12 13.65
N LEU A 16 9.42 14.91 14.90
CA LEU A 16 9.52 13.57 15.49
C LEU A 16 8.19 12.84 15.51
N LEU A 17 7.09 13.52 15.84
CA LEU A 17 5.75 12.94 15.81
C LEU A 17 5.35 12.53 14.41
N THR A 18 5.67 13.33 13.40
CA THR A 18 5.39 13.00 11.98
C THR A 18 6.13 11.73 11.55
N VAL A 19 7.40 11.59 11.93
CA VAL A 19 8.20 10.39 11.60
C VAL A 19 7.63 9.15 12.27
N ASN A 20 7.21 9.25 13.54
CA ASN A 20 6.63 8.12 14.27
C ASN A 20 5.33 7.61 13.64
N THR A 21 4.51 8.50 13.09
CA THR A 21 3.26 8.12 12.43
C THR A 21 3.53 7.24 11.22
N ASN A 22 4.62 7.49 10.48
CA ASN A 22 4.96 6.72 9.27
C ASN A 22 5.55 5.34 9.59
N ALA A 23 5.94 5.07 10.83
CA ALA A 23 6.57 3.81 11.23
C ALA A 23 5.57 2.69 11.49
N LEU A 24 4.26 2.96 11.49
CA LEU A 24 3.24 2.00 11.92
C LEU A 24 2.86 0.94 10.88
N GLY A 25 3.18 1.16 9.60
CA GLY A 25 2.73 0.28 8.52
C GLY A 25 1.24 0.43 8.25
N ASP A 26 0.68 -0.48 7.47
CA ASP A 26 -0.70 -0.39 6.99
C ASP A 26 -1.41 -1.72 7.18
N ASN A 27 -2.33 -1.79 8.14
CA ASN A 27 -3.18 -2.96 8.33
C ASN A 27 -4.24 -3.02 7.23
N LEU A 28 -4.46 -4.21 6.70
CA LEU A 28 -5.39 -4.46 5.61
C LEU A 28 -6.56 -5.30 6.12
N ARG A 29 -7.78 -4.83 5.88
CA ARG A 29 -9.00 -5.49 6.31
C ARG A 29 -9.80 -6.04 5.12
N LEU A 30 -10.40 -7.18 5.33
CA LEU A 30 -11.44 -7.74 4.47
C LEU A 30 -12.67 -8.02 5.34
N GLY A 31 -13.82 -7.45 4.96
CA GLY A 31 -15.05 -7.64 5.70
C GLY A 31 -14.98 -7.28 7.17
N GLY A 32 -14.11 -6.35 7.55
CA GLY A 32 -13.97 -5.90 8.92
C GLY A 32 -12.89 -6.62 9.74
N SER A 33 -12.29 -7.70 9.21
CA SER A 33 -11.21 -8.42 9.89
C SER A 33 -9.86 -8.03 9.32
N ILE A 34 -8.85 -7.89 10.17
CA ILE A 34 -7.48 -7.67 9.71
C ILE A 34 -6.95 -8.98 9.14
N VAL A 35 -6.59 -8.97 7.85
CA VAL A 35 -6.11 -10.17 7.14
C VAL A 35 -4.66 -10.07 6.71
N GLY A 36 -4.07 -8.87 6.76
CA GLY A 36 -2.69 -8.69 6.37
C GLY A 36 -2.16 -7.33 6.77
N LYS A 37 -0.89 -7.11 6.48
CA LYS A 37 -0.23 -5.85 6.80
C LYS A 37 0.90 -5.58 5.82
N ILE A 38 1.03 -4.33 5.39
CA ILE A 38 2.21 -3.84 4.70
C ILE A 38 3.02 -3.05 5.73
N GLU A 39 4.21 -3.54 6.06
CA GLU A 39 5.06 -2.87 7.03
C GLU A 39 5.72 -1.62 6.44
N SER A 40 6.20 -0.73 7.31
CA SER A 40 6.84 0.51 6.86
C SER A 40 8.07 0.29 5.98
N ASN A 41 8.76 -0.85 6.17
CA ASN A 41 9.91 -1.23 5.35
C ASN A 41 9.54 -1.92 4.04
N GLY A 42 8.24 -2.15 3.79
CA GLY A 42 7.74 -2.82 2.60
C GLY A 42 7.42 -4.30 2.77
N ASP A 43 7.75 -4.92 3.90
CA ASP A 43 7.43 -6.33 4.14
C ASP A 43 5.92 -6.53 4.14
N VAL A 44 5.48 -7.63 3.56
CA VAL A 44 4.06 -8.03 3.51
C VAL A 44 3.84 -9.19 4.47
N ARG A 45 2.93 -9.01 5.42
CA ARG A 45 2.54 -10.07 6.36
C ARG A 45 1.12 -10.52 6.11
N ILE A 46 0.92 -11.82 6.10
CA ILE A 46 -0.41 -12.46 6.05
C ILE A 46 -0.40 -13.57 7.07
N GLY A 47 -1.40 -13.58 7.95
CA GLY A 47 -1.48 -14.57 9.02
C GLY A 47 -0.29 -14.53 9.97
N GLY A 48 0.32 -13.35 10.15
CA GLY A 48 1.46 -13.17 11.06
C GLY A 48 2.82 -13.52 10.45
N SER A 49 2.87 -14.10 9.25
CA SER A 49 4.12 -14.47 8.57
C SER A 49 4.47 -13.51 7.46
N ILE A 50 5.76 -13.23 7.27
CA ILE A 50 6.23 -12.45 6.13
C ILE A 50 6.14 -13.32 4.89
N VAL A 51 5.32 -12.91 3.91
CA VAL A 51 5.09 -13.66 2.67
C VAL A 51 5.76 -13.01 1.46
N GLY A 52 6.24 -11.79 1.59
CA GLY A 52 6.89 -11.09 0.51
C GLY A 52 7.28 -9.67 0.88
N ARG A 53 7.56 -8.87 -0.14
CA ARG A 53 8.06 -7.52 0.08
C ARG A 53 7.82 -6.62 -1.13
N PHE A 54 7.43 -5.39 -0.87
CA PHE A 54 7.46 -4.31 -1.84
C PHE A 54 8.78 -3.55 -1.70
N GLU A 55 9.58 -3.55 -2.74
CA GLU A 55 10.86 -2.85 -2.72
C GLU A 55 10.70 -1.38 -3.10
N ALA A 56 11.66 -0.55 -2.68
CA ALA A 56 11.62 0.88 -2.96
C ALA A 56 11.67 1.19 -4.46
N ASN A 57 12.30 0.32 -5.24
CA ASN A 57 12.40 0.48 -6.71
C ASN A 57 11.14 0.05 -7.46
N GLY A 58 10.13 -0.48 -6.77
CA GLY A 58 8.89 -0.96 -7.36
C GLY A 58 8.79 -2.48 -7.51
N ASP A 59 9.87 -3.22 -7.29
CA ASP A 59 9.83 -4.68 -7.39
C ASP A 59 8.90 -5.28 -6.36
N ILE A 60 8.20 -6.35 -6.75
CA ILE A 60 7.31 -7.12 -5.89
C ILE A 60 7.95 -8.49 -5.68
N ARG A 61 8.33 -8.77 -4.44
CA ARG A 61 8.88 -10.08 -4.07
C ARG A 61 7.81 -10.93 -3.40
N VAL A 62 7.76 -12.18 -3.80
CA VAL A 62 6.87 -13.18 -3.19
C VAL A 62 7.74 -14.39 -2.85
N GLY A 63 7.79 -14.75 -1.56
CA GLY A 63 8.60 -15.87 -1.12
C GLY A 63 10.09 -15.73 -1.43
N GLY A 64 10.61 -14.50 -1.50
CA GLY A 64 12.03 -14.25 -1.78
C GLY A 64 12.37 -14.04 -3.25
N SER A 65 11.44 -14.30 -4.18
CA SER A 65 11.67 -14.12 -5.61
C SER A 65 10.95 -12.89 -6.13
N ILE A 66 11.59 -12.15 -7.05
CA ILE A 66 10.94 -11.04 -7.73
C ILE A 66 9.94 -11.63 -8.73
N GLN A 67 8.64 -11.35 -8.51
CA GLN A 67 7.58 -11.85 -9.39
C GLN A 67 6.92 -10.75 -10.21
N GLY A 68 7.14 -9.51 -9.87
CA GLY A 68 6.52 -8.42 -10.60
C GLY A 68 7.08 -7.07 -10.22
N ARG A 69 6.39 -6.04 -10.71
CA ARG A 69 6.85 -4.68 -10.52
C ARG A 69 5.69 -3.69 -10.60
N ILE A 70 5.73 -2.70 -9.72
CA ILE A 70 4.89 -1.50 -9.81
C ILE A 70 5.72 -0.45 -10.55
N GLU A 71 5.28 -0.06 -11.75
CA GLU A 71 5.98 0.94 -12.54
C GLU A 71 5.61 2.36 -12.07
N LYS A 72 6.47 3.32 -12.40
CA LYS A 72 6.25 4.72 -11.99
C LYS A 72 4.96 5.31 -12.56
N ASN A 73 4.54 4.85 -13.74
CA ASN A 73 3.30 5.31 -14.38
C ASN A 73 2.04 4.63 -13.84
N GLY A 74 2.18 3.67 -12.92
CA GLY A 74 1.05 2.93 -12.34
C GLY A 74 0.81 1.57 -12.96
N ASP A 75 1.52 1.18 -14.02
CA ASP A 75 1.41 -0.16 -14.59
C ASP A 75 1.89 -1.21 -13.60
N ILE A 76 1.17 -2.34 -13.57
CA ILE A 76 1.52 -3.49 -12.73
C ILE A 76 1.98 -4.60 -13.67
N ARG A 77 3.22 -5.06 -13.48
CA ARG A 77 3.80 -6.17 -14.26
C ARG A 77 3.90 -7.40 -13.39
N LYS A 78 3.64 -8.54 -14.03
CA LYS A 78 3.91 -9.85 -13.44
C LYS A 78 4.69 -10.67 -14.47
N ASN A 79 5.87 -11.16 -14.07
CA ASN A 79 6.77 -11.91 -14.94
C ASN A 79 7.01 -11.19 -16.28
N GLY A 80 7.19 -9.86 -16.22
CA GLY A 80 7.50 -9.04 -17.39
C GLY A 80 6.29 -8.59 -18.21
N THR A 81 5.08 -9.08 -17.92
CA THR A 81 3.86 -8.73 -18.66
C THR A 81 3.04 -7.72 -17.86
N ILE A 82 2.53 -6.68 -18.52
CA ILE A 82 1.60 -5.73 -17.90
C ILE A 82 0.27 -6.45 -17.69
N ILE A 83 -0.17 -6.59 -16.43
CA ILE A 83 -1.42 -7.27 -16.09
C ILE A 83 -2.51 -6.31 -15.65
N GLY A 84 -2.19 -5.02 -15.46
CA GLY A 84 -3.16 -4.01 -15.10
C GLY A 84 -2.50 -2.70 -14.77
N ARG A 85 -3.30 -1.79 -14.21
CA ARG A 85 -2.84 -0.44 -13.94
C ARG A 85 -3.60 0.18 -12.78
N VAL A 86 -2.88 0.93 -11.95
CA VAL A 86 -3.47 1.83 -10.95
C VAL A 86 -3.43 3.24 -11.53
N GLU A 87 -4.59 3.82 -11.80
CA GLU A 87 -4.69 5.14 -12.40
C GLU A 87 -4.41 6.24 -11.38
N GLN A 88 -4.16 7.46 -11.86
CA GLN A 88 -3.87 8.60 -10.99
C GLN A 88 -5.05 8.94 -10.06
N ASN A 89 -6.27 8.64 -10.49
CA ASN A 89 -7.48 8.85 -9.68
C ASN A 89 -7.78 7.64 -8.77
N ASN A 90 -6.88 6.66 -8.70
CA ASN A 90 -6.96 5.44 -7.89
C ASN A 90 -7.92 4.38 -8.43
N ASP A 91 -8.44 4.54 -9.64
CA ASP A 91 -9.15 3.46 -10.33
C ASP A 91 -8.17 2.34 -10.68
N ILE A 92 -8.66 1.11 -10.58
CA ILE A 92 -7.88 -0.09 -10.89
C ILE A 92 -8.38 -0.66 -12.20
N ARG A 93 -7.48 -0.82 -13.18
CA ARG A 93 -7.81 -1.45 -14.47
C ARG A 93 -7.13 -2.80 -14.60
N ILE A 94 -7.90 -3.76 -15.08
CA ILE A 94 -7.39 -5.08 -15.45
C ILE A 94 -8.00 -5.39 -16.83
N ASN A 95 -7.14 -5.75 -17.79
CA ASN A 95 -7.57 -6.01 -19.19
C ASN A 95 -8.37 -4.84 -19.77
N GLY A 96 -7.96 -3.60 -19.46
CA GLY A 96 -8.59 -2.40 -20.00
C GLY A 96 -9.89 -1.97 -19.32
N SER A 97 -10.44 -2.78 -18.40
CA SER A 97 -11.68 -2.47 -17.70
C SER A 97 -11.41 -2.00 -16.28
N ILE A 98 -12.18 -1.03 -15.81
CA ILE A 98 -12.13 -0.61 -14.40
C ILE A 98 -12.81 -1.69 -13.57
N VAL A 99 -12.05 -2.31 -12.64
CA VAL A 99 -12.56 -3.38 -11.79
C VAL A 99 -12.81 -2.92 -10.36
N GLY A 100 -12.31 -1.76 -10.00
CA GLY A 100 -12.48 -1.25 -8.64
C GLY A 100 -11.72 0.03 -8.42
N ARG A 101 -11.63 0.39 -7.14
CA ARG A 101 -11.01 1.64 -6.73
C ARG A 101 -10.49 1.56 -5.30
N VAL A 102 -9.36 2.21 -5.05
CA VAL A 102 -8.86 2.44 -3.69
C VAL A 102 -9.18 3.89 -3.33
N GLU A 103 -10.07 4.09 -2.36
CA GLU A 103 -10.50 5.42 -2.00
C GLU A 103 -9.45 6.12 -1.12
N LYS A 104 -9.48 7.44 -1.09
CA LYS A 104 -8.52 8.23 -0.31
C LYS A 104 -8.59 7.94 1.19
N ASN A 105 -9.79 7.57 1.68
CA ASN A 105 -9.99 7.22 3.09
C ASN A 105 -9.54 5.79 3.42
N GLY A 106 -9.07 5.03 2.42
CA GLY A 106 -8.62 3.66 2.58
C GLY A 106 -9.63 2.60 2.21
N ASP A 107 -10.87 2.94 1.91
CA ASP A 107 -11.87 1.96 1.50
C ASP A 107 -11.49 1.34 0.15
N ILE A 108 -11.69 0.03 0.06
CA ILE A 108 -11.42 -0.75 -1.16
C ILE A 108 -12.76 -1.10 -1.79
N ARG A 109 -13.01 -0.59 -3.00
CA ARG A 109 -14.23 -0.91 -3.75
C ARG A 109 -13.93 -1.87 -4.88
N LYS A 110 -14.75 -2.88 -4.99
CA LYS A 110 -14.69 -3.84 -6.09
C LYS A 110 -16.10 -3.99 -6.66
N ASN A 111 -16.25 -3.70 -7.96
CA ASN A 111 -17.56 -3.71 -8.63
C ASN A 111 -18.62 -2.90 -7.87
N GLY A 112 -18.21 -1.74 -7.35
CA GLY A 112 -19.10 -0.82 -6.64
C GLY A 112 -19.32 -1.10 -5.15
N SER A 113 -18.89 -2.26 -4.65
CA SER A 113 -19.07 -2.63 -3.23
C SER A 113 -17.77 -2.43 -2.45
N ILE A 114 -17.88 -1.98 -1.21
CA ILE A 114 -16.72 -1.91 -0.31
C ILE A 114 -16.44 -3.31 0.19
N ILE A 115 -15.23 -3.83 -0.11
CA ILE A 115 -14.83 -5.18 0.29
C ILE A 115 -13.83 -5.17 1.45
N GLY A 116 -13.19 -4.05 1.71
CA GLY A 116 -12.17 -3.97 2.73
C GLY A 116 -11.67 -2.55 2.95
N ARG A 117 -10.59 -2.45 3.68
CA ARG A 117 -10.02 -1.16 4.06
C ARG A 117 -8.54 -1.25 4.38
N ALA A 118 -7.76 -0.30 3.89
CA ALA A 118 -6.38 -0.08 4.31
C ALA A 118 -6.39 1.02 5.38
N GLU A 119 -5.96 0.71 6.60
CA GLU A 119 -6.18 1.60 7.74
C GLU A 119 -5.39 2.90 7.68
N GLN A 120 -4.14 2.86 7.19
CA GLN A 120 -3.28 4.03 7.12
C GLN A 120 -3.21 4.64 5.72
N MET A 121 -3.49 3.85 4.71
CA MET A 121 -3.46 4.28 3.31
C MET A 121 -2.12 4.93 2.92
N THR A 122 -1.02 4.26 3.25
CA THR A 122 0.32 4.81 3.06
C THR A 122 0.76 4.79 1.59
N ASP A 123 0.33 3.78 0.82
CA ASP A 123 0.71 3.65 -0.60
C ASP A 123 -0.41 2.98 -1.37
N VAL A 124 -1.12 3.78 -2.17
CA VAL A 124 -2.28 3.33 -2.96
C VAL A 124 -1.93 2.16 -3.87
N ARG A 125 -0.78 2.20 -4.52
CA ARG A 125 -0.40 1.19 -5.50
C ARG A 125 -0.10 -0.14 -4.84
N ARG A 126 0.60 -0.13 -3.70
CA ARG A 126 0.88 -1.35 -2.93
C ARG A 126 -0.42 -1.95 -2.40
N VAL A 127 -1.31 -1.12 -1.87
CA VAL A 127 -2.62 -1.56 -1.40
C VAL A 127 -3.41 -2.18 -2.55
N ALA A 128 -3.43 -1.55 -3.72
CA ALA A 128 -4.11 -2.09 -4.90
C ALA A 128 -3.57 -3.46 -5.30
N VAL A 129 -2.25 -3.64 -5.24
CA VAL A 129 -1.64 -4.95 -5.54
C VAL A 129 -2.16 -6.02 -4.60
N MET A 130 -2.32 -5.70 -3.31
CA MET A 130 -2.80 -6.67 -2.32
C MET A 130 -4.22 -7.14 -2.60
N TYR A 131 -5.11 -6.25 -3.03
CA TYR A 131 -6.53 -6.57 -3.18
C TYR A 131 -6.94 -6.99 -4.59
N PHE A 132 -6.25 -6.53 -5.62
CA PHE A 132 -6.71 -6.69 -7.00
C PHE A 132 -5.83 -7.56 -7.89
N PHE A 133 -4.57 -7.80 -7.50
CA PHE A 133 -3.62 -8.49 -8.36
C PHE A 133 -3.14 -9.80 -7.75
N PRO A 134 -2.78 -10.80 -8.59
CA PRO A 134 -2.53 -12.17 -8.12
C PRO A 134 -1.09 -12.37 -7.63
N PHE A 135 -0.64 -11.60 -6.64
CA PHE A 135 0.66 -11.79 -6.00
C PHE A 135 0.54 -12.38 -4.61
N PHE A 136 -0.42 -11.90 -3.83
CA PHE A 136 -0.63 -12.32 -2.44
C PHE A 136 -2.07 -12.73 -2.23
N ASN A 137 -2.29 -13.66 -1.32
CA ASN A 137 -3.64 -14.14 -0.99
C ASN A 137 -4.03 -13.61 0.38
N LEU A 138 -4.93 -12.62 0.40
CA LEU A 138 -5.41 -12.01 1.64
C LEU A 138 -6.45 -12.87 2.38
N ARG A 139 -6.95 -13.92 1.79
CA ARG A 139 -8.00 -14.77 2.38
C ARG A 139 -7.48 -15.76 3.41
#